data_45e21ff304ed5892930af1f55d6d89d3
#
_entry.id   45e21ff304ed5892930af1f55d6d89d3
#
_cell.length_a   1.000
_cell.length_b   1.000
_cell.length_c   1.000
_cell.angle_alpha   90.00
_cell.angle_beta   90.00
_cell.angle_gamma   90.00
#
_symmetry.space_group_name_H-M   'P 1'
#
loop_
_entity.id
_entity.type
_entity.pdbx_description
1 polymer ?
#
loop_
_entity_poly.entity_id
_entity_poly.type
_entity_poly.pdbx_seq_one_letter_code
_entity_poly.pdbx_strand_id
1 'polypeptide(L)'
;KKQQRECVRRYSVAFPFAIRKETSGIFHMKKTAKFLVKIVDHMVNFIALLLILMIMFLSCYMLWDSNQVYQAADAKNYEAYIPTEKHTKSFEELQKINPDIIGWIRINETNVNYPLLQTDDDDTYMNTDAEGKYSLSGSIFLHCANKPDFSDFNTMIYGHHMEKHKMFGDVGLFADKEYFDEHPYGNLFFDGKDHGIEFYALIQPSISAF
;
A
#
# COMPACT_ATOMS: atom_id res chain seq x y z
N LYS A 1 40.43 -56.03 76.57
CA LYS A 1 40.70 -55.77 75.09
C LYS A 1 40.54 -56.98 74.22
N LYS A 2 40.71 -58.22 74.73
CA LYS A 2 40.58 -59.44 73.96
C LYS A 2 39.11 -59.89 73.78
N GLN A 3 38.26 -59.61 74.76
CA GLN A 3 36.84 -59.93 74.73
C GLN A 3 35.99 -59.06 73.79
N GLN A 4 36.40 -57.79 73.58
CA GLN A 4 35.73 -56.90 72.71
C GLN A 4 35.97 -57.19 71.20
N ARG A 5 37.05 -57.90 70.88
CA ARG A 5 37.34 -58.27 69.49
C ARG A 5 36.59 -59.53 69.03
N GLU A 6 36.14 -60.38 69.94
CA GLU A 6 35.33 -61.54 69.56
C GLU A 6 33.84 -61.22 69.35
N CYS A 7 33.34 -60.22 70.05
CA CYS A 7 31.93 -59.79 69.86
C CYS A 7 31.70 -59.18 68.51
N VAL A 8 32.69 -58.43 67.96
CA VAL A 8 32.57 -57.76 66.61
C VAL A 8 32.62 -58.77 65.45
N ARG A 9 33.18 -60.01 65.72
CA ARG A 9 33.34 -61.05 64.70
C ARG A 9 32.07 -61.86 64.42
N ARG A 10 31.07 -61.78 65.29
CA ARG A 10 29.91 -62.70 65.27
C ARG A 10 28.66 -62.11 64.63
N TYR A 11 28.69 -60.88 64.22
CA TYR A 11 27.55 -60.22 63.61
C TYR A 11 27.82 -59.60 62.21
N SER A 12 28.82 -60.06 61.47
CA SER A 12 28.89 -59.75 60.04
C SER A 12 27.92 -60.67 59.26
N VAL A 13 26.64 -60.50 59.48
CA VAL A 13 25.64 -61.05 58.56
C VAL A 13 25.74 -60.18 57.30
N ALA A 14 26.47 -60.66 56.31
CA ALA A 14 26.42 -60.12 54.96
C ALA A 14 25.04 -60.46 54.39
N PHE A 15 24.12 -59.52 54.48
CA PHE A 15 22.94 -59.51 53.60
C PHE A 15 23.45 -59.24 52.23
N PRO A 16 23.34 -60.13 51.24
CA PRO A 16 23.53 -59.76 49.83
C PRO A 16 22.30 -58.96 49.38
N PHE A 17 22.30 -57.69 49.70
CA PHE A 17 21.33 -56.75 49.06
C PHE A 17 21.80 -56.59 47.64
N ALA A 18 21.33 -57.41 46.74
CA ALA A 18 21.42 -57.17 45.31
C ALA A 18 20.51 -56.01 45.01
N ILE A 19 21.05 -54.80 45.01
CA ILE A 19 20.40 -53.64 44.42
C ILE A 19 20.30 -53.98 42.94
N ARG A 20 19.15 -54.50 42.55
CA ARG A 20 18.79 -54.71 41.15
C ARG A 20 18.80 -53.34 40.51
N LYS A 21 19.83 -53.04 39.74
CA LYS A 21 19.90 -51.81 38.92
C LYS A 21 18.78 -51.87 37.91
N GLU A 22 17.61 -51.32 38.25
CA GLU A 22 16.56 -50.92 37.26
C GLU A 22 16.97 -49.67 36.45
N THR A 23 18.24 -49.58 36.07
CA THR A 23 18.78 -48.39 35.40
C THR A 23 18.61 -48.43 33.87
N SER A 24 18.28 -49.59 33.28
CA SER A 24 18.17 -49.67 31.83
C SER A 24 16.87 -49.06 31.30
N GLY A 25 15.75 -49.25 32.00
CA GLY A 25 14.45 -48.68 31.59
C GLY A 25 14.40 -47.18 31.69
N ILE A 26 14.92 -46.61 32.79
CA ILE A 26 14.97 -45.15 32.98
C ILE A 26 15.91 -44.47 31.95
N PHE A 27 17.00 -45.13 31.59
CA PHE A 27 17.93 -44.63 30.58
C PHE A 27 17.34 -44.64 29.16
N HIS A 28 16.58 -45.69 28.81
CA HIS A 28 15.85 -45.78 27.55
C HIS A 28 14.71 -44.72 27.48
N MET A 29 13.95 -44.56 28.58
CA MET A 29 12.91 -43.49 28.64
C MET A 29 13.51 -42.10 28.47
N LYS A 30 14.67 -41.83 29.06
CA LYS A 30 15.36 -40.52 28.88
C LYS A 30 15.85 -40.29 27.45
N LYS A 31 16.28 -41.34 26.73
CA LYS A 31 16.66 -41.22 25.30
C LYS A 31 15.47 -41.00 24.39
N THR A 32 14.37 -41.73 24.58
CA THR A 32 13.14 -41.53 23.78
C THR A 32 12.49 -40.20 24.05
N ALA A 33 12.44 -39.71 25.29
CA ALA A 33 11.96 -38.37 25.63
C ALA A 33 12.80 -37.27 24.96
N LYS A 34 14.13 -37.37 24.97
CA LYS A 34 15.01 -36.43 24.27
C LYS A 34 14.83 -36.46 22.77
N PHE A 35 14.55 -37.62 22.19
CA PHE A 35 14.26 -37.73 20.74
C PHE A 35 12.93 -37.11 20.38
N LEU A 36 11.87 -37.34 21.18
CA LEU A 36 10.56 -36.71 20.99
C LEU A 36 10.65 -35.18 21.10
N VAL A 37 11.36 -34.65 22.09
CA VAL A 37 11.57 -33.21 22.23
C VAL A 37 12.25 -32.64 20.99
N LYS A 38 13.28 -33.28 20.44
CA LYS A 38 13.92 -32.83 19.21
C LYS A 38 12.98 -32.81 18.00
N ILE A 39 12.10 -33.80 17.88
CA ILE A 39 11.10 -33.84 16.81
C ILE A 39 10.14 -32.65 16.95
N VAL A 40 9.63 -32.40 18.17
CA VAL A 40 8.73 -31.29 18.46
C VAL A 40 9.42 -29.95 18.15
N ASP A 41 10.67 -29.78 18.58
CA ASP A 41 11.46 -28.58 18.29
C ASP A 41 11.61 -28.35 16.77
N HIS A 42 11.89 -29.40 16.01
CA HIS A 42 11.99 -29.30 14.55
C HIS A 42 10.65 -28.97 13.90
N MET A 43 9.56 -29.58 14.39
CA MET A 43 8.21 -29.25 13.89
C MET A 43 7.83 -27.79 14.20
N VAL A 44 8.08 -27.34 15.43
CA VAL A 44 7.81 -25.96 15.83
C VAL A 44 8.62 -24.98 14.97
N ASN A 45 9.93 -25.23 14.81
CA ASN A 45 10.79 -24.39 13.97
C ASN A 45 10.35 -24.41 12.50
N PHE A 46 9.91 -25.55 11.98
CA PHE A 46 9.40 -25.66 10.62
C PHE A 46 8.10 -24.89 10.43
N ILE A 47 7.17 -25.00 11.38
CA ILE A 47 5.92 -24.23 11.37
C ILE A 47 6.22 -22.73 11.46
N ALA A 48 7.13 -22.33 12.36
CA ALA A 48 7.55 -20.93 12.47
C ALA A 48 8.16 -20.41 11.17
N LEU A 49 9.01 -21.21 10.51
CA LEU A 49 9.57 -20.86 9.20
C LEU A 49 8.48 -20.69 8.15
N LEU A 50 7.51 -21.60 8.08
CA LEU A 50 6.39 -21.49 7.14
C LEU A 50 5.56 -20.23 7.38
N LEU A 51 5.30 -19.88 8.64
CA LEU A 51 4.57 -18.65 8.99
C LEU A 51 5.35 -17.40 8.55
N ILE A 52 6.66 -17.37 8.79
CA ILE A 52 7.52 -16.24 8.36
C ILE A 52 7.51 -16.14 6.83
N LEU A 53 7.64 -17.24 6.10
CA LEU A 53 7.59 -17.24 4.64
C LEU A 53 6.23 -16.78 4.11
N MET A 54 5.14 -17.20 4.76
CA MET A 54 3.80 -16.74 4.41
C MET A 54 3.63 -15.22 4.61
N ILE A 55 4.08 -14.69 5.75
CA ILE A 55 4.04 -13.24 6.03
C ILE A 55 4.89 -12.48 5.02
N MET A 56 6.08 -12.98 4.71
CA MET A 56 6.96 -12.37 3.69
C MET A 56 6.29 -12.36 2.31
N PHE A 57 5.66 -13.46 1.91
CA PHE A 57 4.94 -13.53 0.63
C PHE A 57 3.77 -12.56 0.57
N LEU A 58 2.96 -12.48 1.64
CA LEU A 58 1.86 -11.51 1.74
C LEU A 58 2.36 -10.07 1.67
N SER A 59 3.47 -9.76 2.35
CA SER A 59 4.07 -8.42 2.31
C SER A 59 4.55 -8.06 0.91
N CYS A 60 5.22 -8.98 0.21
CA CYS A 60 5.63 -8.77 -1.17
C CYS A 60 4.43 -8.59 -2.11
N TYR A 61 3.36 -9.36 -1.90
CA TYR A 61 2.13 -9.23 -2.67
C TYR A 61 1.49 -7.85 -2.46
N MET A 62 1.37 -7.38 -1.21
CA MET A 62 0.82 -6.06 -0.90
C MET A 62 1.64 -4.92 -1.52
N LEU A 63 2.97 -5.02 -1.50
CA LEU A 63 3.83 -4.03 -2.15
C LEU A 63 3.66 -4.03 -3.67
N TRP A 64 3.52 -5.19 -4.27
CA TRP A 64 3.25 -5.32 -5.71
C TRP A 64 1.89 -4.73 -6.08
N ASP A 65 0.83 -5.07 -5.34
CA ASP A 65 -0.52 -4.56 -5.53
C ASP A 65 -0.57 -3.03 -5.39
N SER A 66 0.01 -2.49 -4.31
CA SER A 66 0.14 -1.04 -4.13
C SER A 66 0.86 -0.37 -5.30
N ASN A 67 1.94 -0.98 -5.80
CA ASN A 67 2.65 -0.42 -6.95
C ASN A 67 1.78 -0.39 -8.23
N GLN A 68 0.89 -1.36 -8.43
CA GLN A 68 -0.03 -1.37 -9.57
C GLN A 68 -0.98 -0.16 -9.53
N VAL A 69 -1.49 0.21 -8.34
CA VAL A 69 -2.32 1.41 -8.17
C VAL A 69 -1.57 2.68 -8.57
N TYR A 70 -0.31 2.83 -8.16
CA TYR A 70 0.50 3.99 -8.55
C TYR A 70 0.87 4.01 -10.03
N GLN A 71 1.03 2.85 -10.66
CA GLN A 71 1.26 2.77 -12.10
C GLN A 71 -0.01 3.14 -12.89
N ALA A 72 -1.18 2.72 -12.43
CA ALA A 72 -2.45 3.10 -13.04
C ALA A 72 -2.71 4.61 -12.93
N ALA A 73 -2.27 5.23 -11.83
CA ALA A 73 -2.38 6.67 -11.59
C ALA A 73 -1.35 7.53 -12.34
N ASP A 74 -0.48 6.96 -13.19
CA ASP A 74 0.58 7.73 -13.84
C ASP A 74 0.03 8.58 -15.00
N ALA A 75 0.25 9.89 -14.94
CA ALA A 75 -0.09 10.83 -16.03
C ALA A 75 0.51 10.42 -17.38
N LYS A 76 1.65 9.72 -17.37
CA LYS A 76 2.31 9.21 -18.59
C LYS A 76 1.45 8.23 -19.38
N ASN A 77 0.48 7.58 -18.75
CA ASN A 77 -0.45 6.70 -19.45
C ASN A 77 -1.28 7.44 -20.48
N TYR A 78 -1.45 8.75 -20.29
CA TYR A 78 -2.24 9.62 -21.14
C TYR A 78 -1.40 10.57 -22.00
N GLU A 79 -0.06 10.47 -21.94
CA GLU A 79 0.86 11.42 -22.62
C GLU A 79 0.60 11.52 -24.14
N ALA A 80 0.22 10.41 -24.76
CA ALA A 80 -0.10 10.36 -26.19
C ALA A 80 -1.35 11.18 -26.58
N TYR A 81 -2.22 11.49 -25.60
CA TYR A 81 -3.50 12.15 -25.80
C TYR A 81 -3.50 13.63 -25.41
N ILE A 82 -2.36 14.17 -24.96
CA ILE A 82 -2.29 15.57 -24.52
C ILE A 82 -2.71 16.50 -25.66
N PRO A 83 -3.77 17.32 -25.45
CA PRO A 83 -4.20 18.25 -26.46
C PRO A 83 -3.16 19.34 -26.67
N THR A 84 -2.84 19.61 -27.92
CA THR A 84 -1.98 20.73 -28.31
C THR A 84 -2.67 21.46 -29.46
N GLU A 85 -2.43 22.76 -29.63
CA GLU A 85 -3.02 23.57 -30.72
C GLU A 85 -2.80 22.94 -32.12
N LYS A 86 -1.77 22.12 -32.27
CA LYS A 86 -1.41 21.46 -33.55
C LYS A 86 -1.88 19.99 -33.64
N HIS A 87 -2.28 19.36 -32.55
CA HIS A 87 -2.55 17.91 -32.48
C HIS A 87 -3.77 17.60 -31.60
N THR A 88 -4.96 18.08 -32.04
CA THR A 88 -6.22 17.75 -31.35
C THR A 88 -6.72 16.34 -31.62
N LYS A 89 -6.20 15.68 -32.66
CA LYS A 89 -6.66 14.31 -33.04
C LYS A 89 -6.49 13.27 -31.96
N SER A 90 -5.38 13.32 -31.20
CA SER A 90 -5.14 12.35 -30.10
C SER A 90 -6.13 12.52 -28.96
N PHE A 91 -6.51 13.76 -28.64
CA PHE A 91 -7.53 14.05 -27.63
C PHE A 91 -8.92 13.56 -28.08
N GLU A 92 -9.30 13.79 -29.35
CA GLU A 92 -10.54 13.25 -29.92
C GLU A 92 -10.57 11.71 -29.93
N GLU A 93 -9.42 11.06 -30.07
CA GLU A 93 -9.33 9.60 -30.00
C GLU A 93 -9.63 9.11 -28.57
N LEU A 94 -9.13 9.78 -27.55
CA LEU A 94 -9.43 9.46 -26.16
C LEU A 94 -10.91 9.71 -25.83
N GLN A 95 -11.51 10.79 -26.36
CA GLN A 95 -12.95 11.06 -26.23
C GLN A 95 -13.83 9.98 -26.89
N LYS A 96 -13.33 9.29 -27.92
CA LYS A 96 -14.05 8.14 -28.50
C LYS A 96 -14.01 6.90 -27.59
N ILE A 97 -12.94 6.77 -26.79
CA ILE A 97 -12.83 5.69 -25.79
C ILE A 97 -13.77 5.99 -24.61
N ASN A 98 -13.73 7.23 -24.13
CA ASN A 98 -14.61 7.69 -23.06
C ASN A 98 -15.20 9.08 -23.39
N PRO A 99 -16.49 9.14 -23.75
CA PRO A 99 -17.16 10.39 -24.11
C PRO A 99 -17.34 11.37 -22.93
N ASP A 100 -17.16 10.93 -21.68
CA ASP A 100 -17.24 11.77 -20.49
C ASP A 100 -16.02 12.68 -20.32
N ILE A 101 -15.02 12.57 -21.19
CA ILE A 101 -13.86 13.46 -21.19
C ILE A 101 -14.26 14.79 -21.82
N ILE A 102 -14.30 15.83 -20.96
CA ILE A 102 -14.70 17.18 -21.32
C ILE A 102 -13.52 18.13 -21.55
N GLY A 103 -12.32 17.77 -21.06
CA GLY A 103 -11.18 18.64 -21.13
C GLY A 103 -9.88 17.99 -20.64
N TRP A 104 -8.91 18.86 -20.35
CA TRP A 104 -7.60 18.46 -19.85
C TRP A 104 -7.07 19.50 -18.86
N ILE A 105 -6.52 19.04 -17.73
CA ILE A 105 -5.91 19.92 -16.73
C ILE A 105 -4.40 19.67 -16.65
N ARG A 106 -3.64 20.75 -16.63
CA ARG A 106 -2.20 20.73 -16.39
C ARG A 106 -1.80 21.83 -15.42
N ILE A 107 -1.05 21.47 -14.39
CA ILE A 107 -0.40 22.42 -13.49
C ILE A 107 1.08 22.45 -13.84
N ASN A 108 1.58 23.65 -14.20
CA ASN A 108 2.95 23.79 -14.67
C ASN A 108 3.97 23.35 -13.61
N GLU A 109 5.03 22.69 -14.07
CA GLU A 109 6.13 22.18 -13.25
C GLU A 109 5.72 21.17 -12.17
N THR A 110 4.55 20.54 -12.34
CA THR A 110 4.08 19.42 -11.54
C THR A 110 3.81 18.19 -12.41
N ASN A 111 3.49 17.05 -11.75
CA ASN A 111 3.03 15.87 -12.46
C ASN A 111 1.51 15.87 -12.74
N VAL A 112 0.80 16.94 -12.38
CA VAL A 112 -0.63 17.09 -12.69
C VAL A 112 -0.80 17.41 -14.17
N ASN A 113 -1.12 16.37 -14.95
CA ASN A 113 -1.28 16.47 -16.41
C ASN A 113 -2.23 15.35 -16.86
N TYR A 114 -3.53 15.58 -16.72
CA TYR A 114 -4.54 14.53 -16.82
C TYR A 114 -5.76 14.97 -17.64
N PRO A 115 -6.47 14.02 -18.28
CA PRO A 115 -7.80 14.28 -18.82
C PRO A 115 -8.74 14.69 -17.68
N LEU A 116 -9.67 15.59 -17.98
CA LEU A 116 -10.73 16.04 -17.10
C LEU A 116 -12.05 15.47 -17.58
N LEU A 117 -12.77 14.81 -16.66
CA LEU A 117 -14.00 14.09 -16.96
C LEU A 117 -15.19 14.72 -16.25
N GLN A 118 -16.39 14.40 -16.71
CA GLN A 118 -17.64 14.75 -16.02
C GLN A 118 -18.72 13.73 -16.34
N THR A 119 -19.51 13.36 -15.34
CA THR A 119 -20.74 12.57 -15.47
C THR A 119 -21.84 13.23 -14.65
N ASP A 120 -23.00 12.61 -14.58
CA ASP A 120 -24.17 13.08 -13.83
C ASP A 120 -24.10 12.81 -12.31
N ASP A 121 -23.00 12.22 -11.82
CA ASP A 121 -22.71 12.00 -10.40
C ASP A 121 -21.24 12.32 -10.08
N ASP A 122 -20.91 12.42 -8.77
CA ASP A 122 -19.55 12.66 -8.29
C ASP A 122 -18.86 11.38 -7.79
N ASP A 123 -19.51 10.21 -7.88
CA ASP A 123 -19.02 8.96 -7.33
C ASP A 123 -18.30 8.09 -8.39
N THR A 124 -18.77 8.14 -9.64
CA THR A 124 -18.28 7.28 -10.73
C THR A 124 -16.76 7.38 -10.90
N TYR A 125 -16.23 8.59 -10.99
CA TYR A 125 -14.79 8.81 -11.23
C TYR A 125 -13.93 8.82 -9.97
N MET A 126 -14.50 8.57 -8.81
CA MET A 126 -13.71 8.29 -7.61
C MET A 126 -12.93 6.97 -7.72
N ASN A 127 -13.45 6.00 -8.48
CA ASN A 127 -12.85 4.66 -8.63
C ASN A 127 -12.84 4.17 -10.08
N THR A 128 -12.85 5.08 -11.05
CA THR A 128 -12.81 4.77 -12.49
C THR A 128 -11.76 5.63 -13.18
N ASP A 129 -10.91 5.02 -14.00
CA ASP A 129 -9.90 5.72 -14.77
C ASP A 129 -10.51 6.43 -16.01
N ALA A 130 -9.69 7.22 -16.70
CA ALA A 130 -10.16 7.97 -17.86
C ALA A 130 -10.54 7.10 -19.07
N GLU A 131 -10.18 5.82 -19.08
CA GLU A 131 -10.62 4.86 -20.09
C GLU A 131 -11.92 4.13 -19.70
N GLY A 132 -12.50 4.43 -18.54
CA GLY A 132 -13.72 3.80 -18.03
C GLY A 132 -13.49 2.48 -17.29
N LYS A 133 -12.25 2.15 -16.90
CA LYS A 133 -11.91 0.93 -16.16
C LYS A 133 -11.83 1.20 -14.67
N TYR A 134 -12.16 0.19 -13.86
CA TYR A 134 -11.99 0.30 -12.41
C TYR A 134 -10.54 0.59 -12.03
N SER A 135 -10.34 1.63 -11.23
CA SER A 135 -9.04 2.06 -10.72
C SER A 135 -9.20 2.71 -9.34
N LEU A 136 -8.44 2.25 -8.35
CA LEU A 136 -8.43 2.86 -7.01
C LEU A 136 -7.88 4.30 -6.99
N SER A 137 -7.16 4.70 -8.02
CA SER A 137 -6.70 6.09 -8.19
C SER A 137 -7.79 7.02 -8.72
N GLY A 138 -8.88 6.48 -9.25
CA GLY A 138 -9.92 7.26 -9.89
C GLY A 138 -9.40 8.11 -11.07
N SER A 139 -10.10 9.20 -11.33
CA SER A 139 -9.74 10.22 -12.31
C SER A 139 -9.82 11.61 -11.71
N ILE A 140 -9.44 12.62 -12.48
CA ILE A 140 -9.73 14.03 -12.18
C ILE A 140 -11.04 14.39 -12.89
N PHE A 141 -12.01 14.88 -12.14
CA PHE A 141 -13.34 15.12 -12.68
C PHE A 141 -13.97 16.41 -12.17
N LEU A 142 -14.84 16.98 -12.99
CA LEU A 142 -15.65 18.17 -12.71
C LEU A 142 -16.89 17.75 -11.91
N HIS A 143 -17.26 18.55 -10.90
CA HIS A 143 -18.50 18.35 -10.15
C HIS A 143 -19.71 18.23 -11.05
N CYS A 144 -20.57 17.24 -10.81
CA CYS A 144 -21.71 16.90 -11.66
C CYS A 144 -22.68 18.06 -11.90
N ALA A 145 -22.84 18.98 -10.94
CA ALA A 145 -23.73 20.14 -11.05
C ALA A 145 -23.08 21.33 -11.79
N ASN A 146 -21.79 21.30 -12.09
CA ASN A 146 -21.12 22.36 -12.84
C ASN A 146 -21.34 22.17 -14.34
N LYS A 147 -21.26 23.29 -15.07
CA LYS A 147 -21.34 23.29 -16.53
C LYS A 147 -19.98 22.92 -17.14
N PRO A 148 -19.94 22.06 -18.17
CA PRO A 148 -18.71 21.64 -18.82
C PRO A 148 -18.00 22.77 -19.62
N ASP A 149 -18.66 23.89 -19.83
CA ASP A 149 -18.11 25.10 -20.48
C ASP A 149 -17.43 26.05 -19.48
N PHE A 150 -17.36 25.70 -18.21
CA PHE A 150 -16.77 26.49 -17.11
C PHE A 150 -17.37 27.90 -16.95
N SER A 151 -18.61 28.12 -17.40
CA SER A 151 -19.30 29.39 -17.29
C SER A 151 -19.92 29.69 -15.93
N ASP A 152 -19.84 28.75 -14.99
CA ASP A 152 -20.31 28.91 -13.62
C ASP A 152 -19.40 29.89 -12.84
N PHE A 153 -19.99 30.58 -11.87
CA PHE A 153 -19.24 31.44 -10.95
C PHE A 153 -18.25 30.67 -10.10
N ASN A 154 -18.60 29.43 -9.70
CA ASN A 154 -17.75 28.54 -8.92
C ASN A 154 -17.76 27.16 -9.58
N THR A 155 -16.60 26.70 -9.92
CA THR A 155 -16.37 25.39 -10.56
C THR A 155 -15.49 24.53 -9.68
N MET A 156 -15.93 23.32 -9.37
CA MET A 156 -15.21 22.39 -8.50
C MET A 156 -14.67 21.25 -9.32
N ILE A 157 -13.36 21.02 -9.22
CA ILE A 157 -12.66 19.89 -9.83
C ILE A 157 -12.14 18.99 -8.68
N TYR A 158 -12.47 17.72 -8.76
CA TYR A 158 -12.07 16.70 -7.78
C TYR A 158 -10.97 15.82 -8.33
N GLY A 159 -10.18 15.25 -7.43
CA GLY A 159 -9.16 14.27 -7.74
C GLY A 159 -8.49 13.77 -6.47
N HIS A 160 -8.05 12.53 -6.46
CA HIS A 160 -7.33 11.98 -5.32
C HIS A 160 -6.01 12.70 -5.07
N HIS A 161 -5.70 12.98 -3.81
CA HIS A 161 -4.37 13.38 -3.39
C HIS A 161 -3.56 12.13 -3.08
N MET A 162 -2.65 11.75 -3.96
CA MET A 162 -1.86 10.52 -3.84
C MET A 162 -0.38 10.81 -3.61
N GLU A 163 0.28 9.92 -2.87
CA GLU A 163 1.74 9.93 -2.75
C GLU A 163 2.42 9.70 -4.11
N LYS A 164 3.75 9.84 -4.15
CA LYS A 164 4.58 9.65 -5.34
C LYS A 164 4.19 10.57 -6.50
N HIS A 165 3.70 11.76 -6.18
CA HIS A 165 3.39 12.78 -7.18
C HIS A 165 2.33 12.32 -8.21
N LYS A 166 1.31 11.58 -7.79
CA LYS A 166 0.23 11.10 -8.64
C LYS A 166 -1.07 11.85 -8.36
N MET A 167 -1.91 11.94 -9.39
CA MET A 167 -3.16 12.66 -9.35
C MET A 167 -2.93 14.12 -8.85
N PHE A 168 -3.67 14.59 -7.84
CA PHE A 168 -3.43 15.88 -7.19
C PHE A 168 -2.38 15.85 -6.06
N GLY A 169 -1.51 14.84 -6.04
CA GLY A 169 -0.47 14.74 -5.02
C GLY A 169 0.46 15.95 -4.95
N ASP A 170 0.79 16.54 -6.10
CA ASP A 170 1.66 17.72 -6.18
C ASP A 170 0.99 19.02 -5.73
N VAL A 171 -0.33 19.06 -5.62
CA VAL A 171 -1.04 20.24 -5.08
C VAL A 171 -0.58 20.53 -3.64
N GLY A 172 -0.14 19.53 -2.91
CA GLY A 172 0.45 19.69 -1.58
C GLY A 172 1.73 20.54 -1.56
N LEU A 173 2.48 20.62 -2.66
CA LEU A 173 3.70 21.44 -2.76
C LEU A 173 3.39 22.95 -2.61
N PHE A 174 2.19 23.36 -2.98
CA PHE A 174 1.73 24.75 -2.86
C PHE A 174 1.52 25.20 -1.41
N ALA A 175 1.67 24.31 -0.42
CA ALA A 175 1.72 24.68 0.99
C ALA A 175 3.01 25.43 1.36
N ASP A 176 4.08 25.23 0.59
CA ASP A 176 5.29 26.05 0.67
C ASP A 176 5.08 27.37 -0.07
N LYS A 177 5.31 28.48 0.64
CA LYS A 177 5.05 29.81 0.07
C LYS A 177 5.99 30.15 -1.08
N GLU A 178 7.24 29.74 -1.05
CA GLU A 178 8.22 30.01 -2.10
C GLU A 178 7.82 29.26 -3.36
N TYR A 179 7.46 27.97 -3.22
CA TYR A 179 6.94 27.17 -4.31
C TYR A 179 5.67 27.75 -4.91
N PHE A 180 4.72 28.19 -4.07
CA PHE A 180 3.47 28.81 -4.51
C PHE A 180 3.72 30.10 -5.35
N ASP A 181 4.61 30.97 -4.89
CA ASP A 181 4.91 32.24 -5.55
C ASP A 181 5.65 32.05 -6.89
N GLU A 182 6.42 30.96 -7.03
CA GLU A 182 7.17 30.63 -8.24
C GLU A 182 6.35 29.88 -9.30
N HIS A 183 5.27 29.17 -8.89
CA HIS A 183 4.50 28.29 -9.76
C HIS A 183 3.00 28.64 -9.83
N PRO A 184 2.64 29.91 -10.05
CA PRO A 184 1.24 30.35 -9.92
C PRO A 184 0.33 29.94 -11.08
N TYR A 185 0.85 29.26 -12.12
CA TYR A 185 0.10 29.06 -13.36
C TYR A 185 -0.09 27.59 -13.71
N GLY A 186 -1.21 27.33 -14.37
CA GLY A 186 -1.55 26.08 -15.02
C GLY A 186 -2.38 26.31 -16.28
N ASN A 187 -2.87 25.25 -16.87
CA ASN A 187 -3.65 25.25 -18.07
C ASN A 187 -4.87 24.35 -17.94
N LEU A 188 -5.97 24.78 -18.48
CA LEU A 188 -7.20 24.03 -18.62
C LEU A 188 -7.63 24.05 -20.09
N PHE A 189 -7.57 22.88 -20.75
CA PHE A 189 -8.01 22.75 -22.13
C PHE A 189 -9.47 22.30 -22.14
N PHE A 190 -10.32 23.09 -22.78
CA PHE A 190 -11.73 22.79 -23.07
C PHE A 190 -12.20 23.63 -24.25
N ASP A 191 -13.31 23.25 -24.88
CA ASP A 191 -13.85 23.93 -26.07
C ASP A 191 -12.79 24.14 -27.18
N GLY A 192 -11.88 23.16 -27.33
CA GLY A 192 -10.83 23.16 -28.35
C GLY A 192 -9.71 24.19 -28.14
N LYS A 193 -9.61 24.80 -26.96
CA LYS A 193 -8.63 25.84 -26.63
C LYS A 193 -7.97 25.60 -25.29
N ASP A 194 -6.75 26.07 -25.16
CA ASP A 194 -6.00 26.10 -23.91
C ASP A 194 -6.26 27.41 -23.17
N HIS A 195 -6.81 27.33 -21.96
CA HIS A 195 -7.10 28.45 -21.09
C HIS A 195 -6.11 28.46 -19.94
N GLY A 196 -5.45 29.59 -19.71
CA GLY A 196 -4.59 29.78 -18.55
C GLY A 196 -5.39 29.81 -17.26
N ILE A 197 -4.87 29.15 -16.20
CA ILE A 197 -5.38 29.29 -14.84
C ILE A 197 -4.27 29.85 -13.95
N GLU A 198 -4.66 30.65 -12.96
CA GLU A 198 -3.78 31.25 -11.98
C GLU A 198 -4.21 30.82 -10.58
N PHE A 199 -3.27 30.30 -9.79
CA PHE A 199 -3.51 29.91 -8.41
C PHE A 199 -3.38 31.14 -7.51
N TYR A 200 -4.41 31.42 -6.71
CA TYR A 200 -4.41 32.54 -5.79
C TYR A 200 -4.44 32.16 -4.33
N ALA A 201 -4.77 30.92 -4.00
CA ALA A 201 -4.75 30.40 -2.64
C ALA A 201 -4.71 28.88 -2.58
N LEU A 202 -4.02 28.34 -1.58
CA LEU A 202 -4.17 26.96 -1.10
C LEU A 202 -4.90 26.99 0.23
N ILE A 203 -6.00 26.24 0.34
CA ILE A 203 -6.77 26.12 1.57
C ILE A 203 -6.65 24.68 2.05
N GLN A 204 -6.03 24.49 3.20
CA GLN A 204 -5.99 23.19 3.89
C GLN A 204 -6.93 23.26 5.10
N PRO A 205 -8.12 22.62 5.06
CA PRO A 205 -8.98 22.58 6.22
C PRO A 205 -8.27 21.79 7.32
N SER A 206 -8.08 22.42 8.50
CA SER A 206 -7.64 21.70 9.68
C SER A 206 -8.75 20.72 10.07
N ILE A 207 -8.47 19.43 9.98
CA ILE A 207 -9.34 18.39 10.56
C ILE A 207 -9.18 18.52 12.09
N SER A 208 -9.88 19.47 12.69
CA SER A 208 -10.14 19.43 14.12
C SER A 208 -11.13 18.29 14.32
N ALA A 209 -10.67 17.23 15.01
CA ALA A 209 -11.47 16.07 15.34
C ALA A 209 -12.84 16.48 15.90
N PHE A 210 -13.89 16.00 15.23
CA PHE A 210 -15.25 15.99 15.77
C PHE A 210 -15.37 14.83 16.75
#